data_e165b325eff4aa64dc892d86a6b23cbd
#
_entry.id   e165b325eff4aa64dc892d86a6b23cbd
#
_cell.length_a   1.000
_cell.length_b   1.000
_cell.length_c   1.000
_cell.angle_alpha   90.00
_cell.angle_beta   90.00
_cell.angle_gamma   90.00
#
_symmetry.space_group_name_H-M   'P 1'
#
loop_
_entity.id
_entity.type
_entity.pdbx_description
1 polymer ?
#
loop_
_entity_poly.entity_id
_entity_poly.type
_entity_poly.pdbx_seq_one_letter_code
_entity_poly.pdbx_strand_id
1 'polypeptide(L)'
;MTVRETVLPTSMTERPEGRSFLLDLLKAIGCVLIVLHHLAFYGPMSDVVAEHWPLAIDWLTDHGRLAVQVFLVCSGYLTAGALARRPEVDARRFLVLAGRRYLRLAMPLLAALSVAVLVTECIRPDFDHPSLSGPPDWWQVLAHVFFLQHVLDMEALSAGVWYVAIDFQLYLLALLALWGVGLAVRWHPGWRPEPLRLQVIVVLTLVSLVRWNLNTDLDLYGVYFFGSYGMGWLAWRARQSRIPPKGWAVLLGLGLLALWVDPRWRITTAWAVAMLLAAAPQAWLQPSVVRGWWQGAISRLAHISYSVFVIHYAVSLAVSALITHWWPQSVAWNATGMALALGLSVVTGAWLQRWTEQKSQDMRHWLFWVSVFMASAGLAMHRADVSA
;
A
#
# COMPACT_ATOMS: atom_id res chain seq x y z
N MET A 1 -4.03 62.94 -12.68
CA MET A 1 -4.03 61.73 -13.55
C MET A 1 -3.50 60.58 -12.71
N THR A 2 -4.40 59.89 -12.00
CA THR A 2 -4.09 58.79 -11.07
C THR A 2 -4.29 57.48 -11.79
N VAL A 3 -3.16 56.78 -11.99
CA VAL A 3 -3.14 55.41 -12.58
C VAL A 3 -3.67 54.45 -11.53
N ARG A 4 -4.82 53.87 -11.78
CA ARG A 4 -5.35 52.71 -11.01
C ARG A 4 -4.58 51.47 -11.43
N GLU A 5 -3.77 50.93 -10.56
CA GLU A 5 -3.26 49.56 -10.66
C GLU A 5 -4.45 48.58 -10.46
N THR A 6 -4.77 47.87 -11.53
CA THR A 6 -5.74 46.77 -11.51
C THR A 6 -5.01 45.55 -10.93
N VAL A 7 -5.23 45.28 -9.66
CA VAL A 7 -4.83 44.01 -8.99
C VAL A 7 -5.69 42.89 -9.56
N LEU A 8 -5.12 42.04 -10.40
CA LEU A 8 -5.72 40.78 -10.85
C LEU A 8 -5.89 39.84 -9.66
N PRO A 9 -7.04 39.20 -9.46
CA PRO A 9 -7.21 38.25 -8.38
C PRO A 9 -6.45 36.95 -8.70
N THR A 10 -5.37 36.70 -8.01
CA THR A 10 -4.66 35.42 -7.93
C THR A 10 -5.47 34.43 -7.09
N SER A 11 -6.55 33.94 -7.62
CA SER A 11 -7.19 32.71 -7.13
C SER A 11 -7.18 31.67 -8.27
N MET A 12 -6.01 31.19 -8.61
CA MET A 12 -5.93 29.84 -9.19
C MET A 12 -6.21 28.87 -8.06
N THR A 13 -7.48 28.61 -7.80
CA THR A 13 -7.93 27.41 -7.13
C THR A 13 -7.31 26.24 -7.88
N GLU A 14 -6.28 25.63 -7.30
CA GLU A 14 -5.78 24.34 -7.75
C GLU A 14 -6.99 23.40 -7.77
N ARG A 15 -7.51 23.14 -8.97
CA ARG A 15 -8.50 22.08 -9.15
C ARG A 15 -7.85 20.81 -8.64
N PRO A 16 -8.47 20.05 -7.73
CA PRO A 16 -7.93 18.77 -7.32
C PRO A 16 -7.71 17.97 -8.59
N GLU A 17 -6.46 17.55 -8.81
CA GLU A 17 -6.10 16.72 -9.97
C GLU A 17 -7.06 15.55 -10.02
N GLY A 18 -7.88 15.52 -11.05
CA GLY A 18 -8.93 14.56 -11.17
C GLY A 18 -8.36 13.14 -11.23
N ARG A 19 -8.96 12.27 -10.47
CA ARG A 19 -8.56 10.87 -10.30
C ARG A 19 -8.77 10.10 -11.58
N SER A 20 -7.77 9.32 -11.95
CA SER A 20 -7.85 8.36 -13.03
C SER A 20 -8.78 7.20 -12.66
N PHE A 21 -9.84 6.99 -13.43
CA PHE A 21 -10.76 5.88 -13.21
C PHE A 21 -10.04 4.51 -13.25
N LEU A 22 -9.07 4.32 -14.15
CA LEU A 22 -8.31 3.08 -14.23
C LEU A 22 -7.50 2.82 -12.96
N LEU A 23 -6.83 3.84 -12.40
CA LEU A 23 -6.11 3.70 -11.14
C LEU A 23 -7.06 3.43 -9.97
N ASP A 24 -8.24 4.06 -9.96
CA ASP A 24 -9.26 3.80 -8.96
C ASP A 24 -9.78 2.36 -9.08
N LEU A 25 -10.05 1.87 -10.29
CA LEU A 25 -10.49 0.49 -10.55
C LEU A 25 -9.45 -0.53 -10.06
N LEU A 26 -8.17 -0.34 -10.42
CA LEU A 26 -7.09 -1.23 -10.00
C LEU A 26 -6.94 -1.26 -8.47
N LYS A 27 -7.03 -0.11 -7.81
CA LYS A 27 -6.96 -0.04 -6.34
C LYS A 27 -8.17 -0.67 -5.67
N ALA A 28 -9.37 -0.48 -6.21
CA ALA A 28 -10.59 -1.07 -5.66
C ALA A 28 -10.57 -2.60 -5.77
N ILE A 29 -10.21 -3.13 -6.95
CA ILE A 29 -10.06 -4.58 -7.17
C ILE A 29 -8.98 -5.13 -6.23
N GLY A 30 -7.80 -4.51 -6.18
CA GLY A 30 -6.72 -4.93 -5.30
C GLY A 30 -7.13 -4.90 -3.82
N CYS A 31 -7.90 -3.90 -3.39
CA CYS A 31 -8.40 -3.78 -2.02
C CYS A 31 -9.34 -4.94 -1.64
N VAL A 32 -10.30 -5.26 -2.50
CA VAL A 32 -11.22 -6.39 -2.26
C VAL A 32 -10.45 -7.71 -2.26
N LEU A 33 -9.57 -7.90 -3.25
CA LEU A 33 -8.82 -9.15 -3.41
C LEU A 33 -7.88 -9.43 -2.22
N ILE A 34 -7.20 -8.41 -1.68
CA ILE A 34 -6.30 -8.59 -0.53
C ILE A 34 -7.07 -8.89 0.77
N VAL A 35 -8.25 -8.30 0.97
CA VAL A 35 -9.09 -8.62 2.13
C VAL A 35 -9.61 -10.05 2.02
N LEU A 36 -10.09 -10.47 0.84
CA LEU A 36 -10.52 -11.84 0.60
C LEU A 36 -9.37 -12.85 0.75
N HIS A 37 -8.16 -12.50 0.30
CA HIS A 37 -6.96 -13.32 0.52
C HIS A 37 -6.72 -13.54 2.01
N HIS A 38 -6.73 -12.48 2.82
CA HIS A 38 -6.47 -12.64 4.26
C HIS A 38 -7.60 -13.39 4.97
N LEU A 39 -8.86 -13.23 4.55
CA LEU A 39 -9.97 -14.04 5.05
C LEU A 39 -9.82 -15.52 4.70
N ALA A 40 -9.28 -15.84 3.52
CA ALA A 40 -9.02 -17.21 3.11
C ALA A 40 -7.78 -17.80 3.78
N PHE A 41 -6.74 -17.00 3.98
CA PHE A 41 -5.44 -17.47 4.47
C PHE A 41 -5.37 -17.65 5.99
N TYR A 42 -6.07 -16.80 6.77
CA TYR A 42 -5.96 -16.80 8.23
C TYR A 42 -7.06 -17.60 8.93
N GLY A 43 -7.97 -18.28 8.21
CA GLY A 43 -9.04 -19.06 8.86
C GLY A 43 -9.77 -18.30 9.98
N PRO A 44 -10.47 -18.96 10.90
CA PRO A 44 -11.02 -20.32 10.80
C PRO A 44 -12.26 -20.42 9.91
N MET A 45 -12.90 -19.28 9.54
CA MET A 45 -14.12 -19.31 8.74
C MET A 45 -13.88 -19.94 7.36
N SER A 46 -12.73 -19.64 6.73
CA SER A 46 -12.38 -20.23 5.44
C SER A 46 -12.16 -21.73 5.50
N ASP A 47 -11.68 -22.28 6.62
CA ASP A 47 -11.44 -23.70 6.77
C ASP A 47 -12.75 -24.49 6.66
N VAL A 48 -13.82 -24.01 7.30
CA VAL A 48 -15.16 -24.59 7.18
C VAL A 48 -15.75 -24.40 5.79
N VAL A 49 -15.54 -23.23 5.16
CA VAL A 49 -16.04 -22.93 3.81
C VAL A 49 -15.31 -23.76 2.76
N ALA A 50 -14.02 -24.07 2.95
CA ALA A 50 -13.21 -24.86 2.04
C ALA A 50 -13.73 -26.30 1.86
N GLU A 51 -14.41 -26.87 2.85
CA GLU A 51 -15.04 -28.20 2.73
C GLU A 51 -16.04 -28.28 1.56
N HIS A 52 -16.67 -27.16 1.21
CA HIS A 52 -17.69 -27.11 0.14
C HIS A 52 -17.23 -26.35 -1.10
N TRP A 53 -16.31 -25.38 -0.95
CA TRP A 53 -15.78 -24.56 -2.04
C TRP A 53 -14.24 -24.52 -2.04
N PRO A 54 -13.55 -25.68 -2.06
CA PRO A 54 -12.09 -25.73 -1.95
C PRO A 54 -11.40 -24.89 -3.02
N LEU A 55 -11.82 -25.03 -4.29
CA LEU A 55 -11.21 -24.30 -5.41
C LEU A 55 -11.21 -22.78 -5.22
N ALA A 56 -12.26 -22.23 -4.63
CA ALA A 56 -12.36 -20.79 -4.42
C ALA A 56 -11.44 -20.34 -3.27
N ILE A 57 -11.42 -21.08 -2.18
CA ILE A 57 -10.57 -20.76 -1.01
C ILE A 57 -9.08 -20.95 -1.37
N ASP A 58 -8.74 -22.07 -2.01
CA ASP A 58 -7.35 -22.34 -2.46
C ASP A 58 -6.88 -21.26 -3.42
N TRP A 59 -7.72 -20.87 -4.40
CA TRP A 59 -7.37 -19.80 -5.33
C TRP A 59 -7.13 -18.45 -4.62
N LEU A 60 -7.98 -18.09 -3.66
CA LEU A 60 -7.82 -16.87 -2.88
C LEU A 60 -6.55 -16.93 -2.02
N THR A 61 -6.25 -18.06 -1.41
CA THR A 61 -5.08 -18.30 -0.59
C THR A 61 -3.78 -18.19 -1.41
N ASP A 62 -3.75 -18.80 -2.58
CA ASP A 62 -2.54 -18.85 -3.41
C ASP A 62 -2.31 -17.58 -4.23
N HIS A 63 -3.40 -17.01 -4.78
CA HIS A 63 -3.32 -15.96 -5.80
C HIS A 63 -3.81 -14.59 -5.31
N GLY A 64 -4.62 -14.53 -4.25
CA GLY A 64 -5.18 -13.24 -3.78
C GLY A 64 -4.11 -12.23 -3.39
N ARG A 65 -2.96 -12.67 -2.88
CA ARG A 65 -1.79 -11.81 -2.58
C ARG A 65 -1.17 -11.12 -3.79
N LEU A 66 -1.52 -11.53 -5.03
CA LEU A 66 -1.11 -10.83 -6.26
C LEU A 66 -1.62 -9.38 -6.30
N ALA A 67 -2.65 -9.05 -5.54
CA ALA A 67 -3.11 -7.69 -5.30
C ALA A 67 -2.00 -6.73 -4.85
N VAL A 68 -1.02 -7.22 -4.10
CA VAL A 68 0.16 -6.44 -3.68
C VAL A 68 0.92 -5.90 -4.88
N GLN A 69 1.08 -6.70 -5.94
CA GLN A 69 1.79 -6.28 -7.15
C GLN A 69 1.05 -5.14 -7.85
N VAL A 70 -0.27 -5.16 -7.85
CA VAL A 70 -1.11 -4.07 -8.39
C VAL A 70 -0.85 -2.78 -7.62
N PHE A 71 -0.83 -2.84 -6.29
CA PHE A 71 -0.55 -1.67 -5.45
C PHE A 71 0.87 -1.13 -5.65
N LEU A 72 1.87 -2.00 -5.74
CA LEU A 72 3.27 -1.61 -5.97
C LEU A 72 3.44 -0.88 -7.30
N VAL A 73 2.85 -1.40 -8.38
CA VAL A 73 2.89 -0.76 -9.70
C VAL A 73 2.14 0.58 -9.68
N CYS A 74 0.95 0.63 -9.09
CA CYS A 74 0.20 1.88 -8.94
C CYS A 74 0.98 2.92 -8.11
N SER A 75 1.64 2.50 -7.01
CA SER A 75 2.46 3.37 -6.17
C SER A 75 3.66 3.94 -6.96
N GLY A 76 4.37 3.11 -7.71
CA GLY A 76 5.46 3.54 -8.58
C GLY A 76 5.01 4.52 -9.68
N TYR A 77 3.88 4.24 -10.33
CA TYR A 77 3.28 5.11 -11.35
C TYR A 77 2.91 6.49 -10.79
N LEU A 78 2.24 6.53 -9.65
CA LEU A 78 1.84 7.78 -8.99
C LEU A 78 3.05 8.57 -8.46
N THR A 79 4.05 7.88 -7.92
CA THR A 79 5.28 8.51 -7.44
C THR A 79 6.06 9.13 -8.59
N ALA A 80 6.16 8.45 -9.74
CA ALA A 80 6.78 9.01 -10.95
C ALA A 80 6.11 10.33 -11.36
N GLY A 81 4.77 10.35 -11.43
CA GLY A 81 4.01 11.55 -11.76
C GLY A 81 4.18 12.69 -10.75
N ALA A 82 4.20 12.37 -9.48
CA ALA A 82 4.36 13.35 -8.41
C ALA A 82 5.78 13.96 -8.37
N LEU A 83 6.82 13.16 -8.61
CA LEU A 83 8.22 13.60 -8.55
C LEU A 83 8.71 14.24 -9.86
N ALA A 84 8.15 13.88 -11.02
CA ALA A 84 8.51 14.46 -12.30
C ALA A 84 8.24 15.98 -12.39
N ARG A 85 7.25 16.47 -11.67
CA ARG A 85 6.89 17.90 -11.62
C ARG A 85 7.75 18.71 -10.65
N ARG A 86 8.66 18.04 -9.93
CA ARG A 86 9.45 18.68 -8.89
C ARG A 86 10.85 19.00 -9.41
N PRO A 87 11.39 20.18 -9.02
CA PRO A 87 12.80 20.46 -9.25
C PRO A 87 13.67 19.46 -8.51
N GLU A 88 14.98 19.59 -8.62
CA GLU A 88 15.96 18.70 -7.99
C GLU A 88 15.65 18.39 -6.52
N VAL A 89 15.84 17.13 -6.12
CA VAL A 89 15.72 16.70 -4.74
C VAL A 89 17.05 16.96 -4.04
N ASP A 90 17.10 17.96 -3.16
CA ASP A 90 18.19 18.19 -2.22
C ASP A 90 17.89 17.49 -0.87
N ALA A 91 18.85 17.52 0.06
CA ALA A 91 18.71 16.87 1.37
C ALA A 91 17.49 17.38 2.17
N ARG A 92 17.22 18.70 2.13
CA ARG A 92 16.06 19.30 2.81
C ARG A 92 14.75 18.79 2.21
N ARG A 93 14.65 18.77 0.90
CA ARG A 93 13.47 18.25 0.20
C ARG A 93 13.28 16.76 0.42
N PHE A 94 14.38 16.00 0.41
CA PHE A 94 14.34 14.57 0.76
C PHE A 94 13.65 14.37 2.12
N LEU A 95 14.11 15.04 3.17
CA LEU A 95 13.55 14.91 4.52
C LEU A 95 12.08 15.35 4.58
N VAL A 96 11.72 16.46 3.92
CA VAL A 96 10.33 16.95 3.88
C VAL A 96 9.41 15.97 3.16
N LEU A 97 9.83 15.39 2.03
CA LEU A 97 9.03 14.45 1.27
C LEU A 97 8.91 13.11 1.98
N ALA A 98 10.00 12.61 2.56
CA ALA A 98 10.03 11.41 3.38
C ALA A 98 9.12 11.55 4.60
N GLY A 99 9.24 12.65 5.34
CA GLY A 99 8.39 12.92 6.51
C GLY A 99 6.89 13.02 6.16
N ARG A 100 6.53 13.69 5.06
CA ARG A 100 5.14 13.75 4.60
C ARG A 100 4.60 12.38 4.21
N ARG A 101 5.41 11.54 3.53
CA ARG A 101 5.01 10.17 3.19
C ARG A 101 4.84 9.33 4.44
N TYR A 102 5.78 9.42 5.38
CA TYR A 102 5.72 8.73 6.67
C TYR A 102 4.44 9.09 7.44
N LEU A 103 4.18 10.37 7.69
CA LEU A 103 2.99 10.81 8.43
C LEU A 103 1.69 10.32 7.77
N ARG A 104 1.62 10.38 6.43
CA ARG A 104 0.46 9.90 5.68
C ARG A 104 0.20 8.41 5.87
N LEU A 105 1.24 7.59 5.98
CA LEU A 105 1.12 6.14 6.18
C LEU A 105 0.93 5.80 7.66
N ALA A 106 1.67 6.47 8.55
CA ALA A 106 1.72 6.15 9.97
C ALA A 106 0.38 6.35 10.69
N MET A 107 -0.32 7.45 10.44
CA MET A 107 -1.53 7.77 11.22
C MET A 107 -2.64 6.73 11.06
N PRO A 108 -3.06 6.33 9.84
CA PRO A 108 -4.06 5.28 9.69
C PRO A 108 -3.56 3.93 10.20
N LEU A 109 -2.27 3.63 10.04
CA LEU A 109 -1.70 2.39 10.53
C LEU A 109 -1.72 2.32 12.06
N LEU A 110 -1.26 3.36 12.76
CA LEU A 110 -1.24 3.39 14.22
C LEU A 110 -2.65 3.30 14.82
N ALA A 111 -3.61 3.98 14.20
CA ALA A 111 -5.02 3.88 14.59
C ALA A 111 -5.56 2.45 14.39
N ALA A 112 -5.25 1.82 13.25
CA ALA A 112 -5.66 0.44 12.98
C ALA A 112 -4.98 -0.57 13.91
N LEU A 113 -3.69 -0.39 14.23
CA LEU A 113 -2.96 -1.22 15.19
C LEU A 113 -3.53 -1.09 16.61
N SER A 114 -3.94 0.12 17.01
CA SER A 114 -4.61 0.31 18.30
C SER A 114 -5.89 -0.54 18.38
N VAL A 115 -6.69 -0.54 17.32
CA VAL A 115 -7.90 -1.37 17.23
C VAL A 115 -7.53 -2.87 17.20
N ALA A 116 -6.52 -3.26 16.42
CA ALA A 116 -6.10 -4.66 16.32
C ALA A 116 -5.67 -5.23 17.68
N VAL A 117 -4.82 -4.50 18.41
CA VAL A 117 -4.37 -4.90 19.76
C VAL A 117 -5.56 -5.03 20.73
N LEU A 118 -6.46 -4.03 20.75
CA LEU A 118 -7.63 -4.09 21.64
C LEU A 118 -8.59 -5.22 21.29
N VAL A 119 -8.85 -5.43 19.99
CA VAL A 119 -9.71 -6.55 19.53
C VAL A 119 -9.09 -7.88 19.93
N THR A 120 -7.80 -8.08 19.66
CA THR A 120 -7.07 -9.30 20.00
C THR A 120 -7.19 -9.61 21.50
N GLU A 121 -6.96 -8.63 22.36
CA GLU A 121 -7.09 -8.83 23.81
C GLU A 121 -8.53 -9.04 24.29
N CYS A 122 -9.50 -8.46 23.62
CA CYS A 122 -10.90 -8.68 23.96
C CYS A 122 -11.40 -10.08 23.60
N ILE A 123 -10.92 -10.66 22.48
CA ILE A 123 -11.38 -11.98 22.02
C ILE A 123 -10.52 -13.14 22.55
N ARG A 124 -9.30 -12.90 23.02
CA ARG A 124 -8.33 -13.90 23.48
C ARG A 124 -8.92 -14.90 24.51
N PRO A 125 -9.77 -14.52 25.47
CA PRO A 125 -10.31 -15.46 26.45
C PRO A 125 -11.20 -16.55 25.82
N ASP A 126 -11.89 -16.24 24.72
CA ASP A 126 -12.90 -17.09 24.10
C ASP A 126 -12.51 -17.58 22.71
N PHE A 127 -11.36 -17.16 22.18
CA PHE A 127 -10.91 -17.46 20.83
C PHE A 127 -9.41 -17.78 20.80
N ASP A 128 -9.11 -19.09 20.77
CA ASP A 128 -7.73 -19.59 20.63
C ASP A 128 -7.48 -20.00 19.17
N HIS A 129 -6.68 -19.19 18.46
CA HIS A 129 -6.37 -19.42 17.06
C HIS A 129 -4.97 -18.86 16.69
N PRO A 130 -4.19 -19.55 15.83
CA PRO A 130 -2.84 -19.11 15.43
C PRO A 130 -2.77 -17.72 14.77
N SER A 131 -3.89 -17.17 14.32
CA SER A 131 -3.95 -15.81 13.77
C SER A 131 -3.89 -14.71 14.85
N LEU A 132 -4.03 -15.05 16.15
CA LEU A 132 -3.89 -14.07 17.23
C LEU A 132 -2.43 -13.80 17.50
N SER A 133 -2.01 -12.55 17.39
CA SER A 133 -0.69 -12.12 17.85
C SER A 133 -0.59 -12.21 19.39
N GLY A 134 0.60 -12.49 19.91
CA GLY A 134 0.89 -12.40 21.34
C GLY A 134 0.64 -11.00 21.90
N PRO A 135 0.61 -10.83 23.26
CA PRO A 135 0.64 -9.50 23.87
C PRO A 135 1.89 -8.77 23.41
N PRO A 136 1.78 -7.49 22.98
CA PRO A 136 2.95 -6.76 22.50
C PRO A 136 3.94 -6.45 23.63
N ASP A 137 5.21 -6.23 23.29
CA ASP A 137 6.19 -5.58 24.14
C ASP A 137 6.51 -4.15 23.66
N TRP A 138 7.22 -3.37 24.49
CA TRP A 138 7.52 -1.97 24.13
C TRP A 138 8.46 -1.82 22.94
N TRP A 139 9.40 -2.76 22.71
CA TRP A 139 10.28 -2.73 21.55
C TRP A 139 9.50 -3.02 20.27
N GLN A 140 8.58 -3.97 20.33
CA GLN A 140 7.67 -4.29 19.24
C GLN A 140 6.77 -3.09 18.91
N VAL A 141 6.22 -2.40 19.93
CA VAL A 141 5.43 -1.16 19.73
C VAL A 141 6.25 -0.09 19.03
N LEU A 142 7.47 0.19 19.50
CA LEU A 142 8.35 1.17 18.88
C LEU A 142 8.74 0.77 17.45
N ALA A 143 9.02 -0.50 17.19
CA ALA A 143 9.32 -1.00 15.87
C ALA A 143 8.16 -0.75 14.88
N HIS A 144 6.92 -0.97 15.33
CA HIS A 144 5.74 -0.69 14.50
C HIS A 144 5.52 0.81 14.24
N VAL A 145 5.80 1.67 15.24
CA VAL A 145 5.75 3.13 15.05
C VAL A 145 6.66 3.57 13.92
N PHE A 146 7.86 2.99 13.80
CA PHE A 146 8.86 3.39 12.82
C PHE A 146 8.93 2.48 11.57
N PHE A 147 8.00 1.54 11.40
CA PHE A 147 7.95 0.56 10.28
C PHE A 147 9.18 -0.36 10.22
N LEU A 148 9.77 -0.66 11.37
CA LEU A 148 10.99 -1.47 11.51
C LEU A 148 10.73 -2.91 11.97
N GLN A 149 9.48 -3.28 12.28
CA GLN A 149 9.13 -4.55 12.89
C GLN A 149 9.69 -5.76 12.12
N HIS A 150 9.64 -5.76 10.78
CA HIS A 150 10.18 -6.85 9.96
C HIS A 150 11.71 -6.85 9.90
N VAL A 151 12.33 -5.68 9.83
CA VAL A 151 13.80 -5.54 9.79
C VAL A 151 14.42 -5.98 11.12
N LEU A 152 13.69 -5.83 12.23
CA LEU A 152 14.10 -6.22 13.58
C LEU A 152 13.60 -7.62 13.96
N ASP A 153 13.04 -8.38 13.01
CA ASP A 153 12.50 -9.73 13.22
C ASP A 153 11.48 -9.82 14.36
N MET A 154 10.59 -8.81 14.42
CA MET A 154 9.53 -8.75 15.42
C MET A 154 8.20 -9.20 14.82
N GLU A 155 7.41 -9.94 15.62
CA GLU A 155 6.07 -10.38 15.22
C GLU A 155 5.21 -9.20 14.81
N ALA A 156 4.47 -9.36 13.70
CA ALA A 156 3.55 -8.35 13.20
C ALA A 156 2.25 -8.33 13.99
N LEU A 157 1.87 -7.18 14.53
CA LEU A 157 0.60 -6.99 15.27
C LEU A 157 -0.64 -6.94 14.38
N SER A 158 -0.47 -7.00 13.06
CA SER A 158 -1.55 -7.07 12.07
C SER A 158 -1.02 -7.55 10.73
N ALA A 159 -1.84 -8.25 9.96
CA ALA A 159 -1.45 -8.88 8.69
C ALA A 159 -0.90 -7.92 7.62
N GLY A 160 -1.36 -6.69 7.55
CA GLY A 160 -1.01 -5.76 6.48
C GLY A 160 0.23 -4.88 6.72
N VAL A 161 0.82 -4.91 7.91
CA VAL A 161 1.87 -3.94 8.30
C VAL A 161 3.15 -4.05 7.49
N TRP A 162 3.52 -5.24 7.03
CA TRP A 162 4.71 -5.46 6.22
C TRP A 162 4.68 -4.66 4.91
N TYR A 163 3.52 -4.61 4.25
CA TYR A 163 3.37 -3.86 3.00
C TYR A 163 3.54 -2.35 3.20
N VAL A 164 3.06 -1.81 4.34
CA VAL A 164 3.21 -0.38 4.65
C VAL A 164 4.68 -0.01 4.81
N ALA A 165 5.45 -0.86 5.51
CA ALA A 165 6.90 -0.69 5.65
C ALA A 165 7.61 -0.74 4.29
N ILE A 166 7.27 -1.71 3.43
CA ILE A 166 7.82 -1.85 2.08
C ILE A 166 7.45 -0.64 1.19
N ASP A 167 6.21 -0.18 1.18
CA ASP A 167 5.80 0.99 0.39
C ASP A 167 6.59 2.26 0.81
N PHE A 168 6.82 2.44 2.11
CA PHE A 168 7.64 3.52 2.60
C PHE A 168 9.11 3.38 2.17
N GLN A 169 9.71 2.20 2.30
CA GLN A 169 11.08 1.92 1.84
C GLN A 169 11.25 2.15 0.34
N LEU A 170 10.29 1.72 -0.49
CA LEU A 170 10.30 1.94 -1.93
C LEU A 170 10.27 3.43 -2.29
N TYR A 171 9.45 4.20 -1.57
CA TYR A 171 9.42 5.64 -1.74
C TYR A 171 10.75 6.30 -1.34
N LEU A 172 11.36 5.87 -0.23
CA LEU A 172 12.68 6.34 0.19
C LEU A 172 13.77 5.98 -0.83
N LEU A 173 13.78 4.76 -1.37
CA LEU A 173 14.71 4.34 -2.42
C LEU A 173 14.59 5.20 -3.68
N ALA A 174 13.35 5.52 -4.09
CA ALA A 174 13.12 6.42 -5.21
C ALA A 174 13.64 7.84 -4.93
N LEU A 175 13.41 8.38 -3.72
CA LEU A 175 13.96 9.68 -3.32
C LEU A 175 15.48 9.69 -3.26
N LEU A 176 16.10 8.63 -2.71
CA LEU A 176 17.55 8.45 -2.65
C LEU A 176 18.15 8.40 -4.06
N ALA A 177 17.53 7.67 -4.98
CA ALA A 177 17.95 7.62 -6.38
C ALA A 177 17.95 9.02 -7.02
N LEU A 178 16.87 9.80 -6.82
CA LEU A 178 16.78 11.17 -7.36
C LEU A 178 17.76 12.14 -6.69
N TRP A 179 17.97 12.02 -5.39
CA TRP A 179 18.93 12.81 -4.66
C TRP A 179 20.37 12.50 -5.10
N GLY A 180 20.71 11.22 -5.24
CA GLY A 180 22.00 10.75 -5.78
C GLY A 180 22.28 11.29 -7.18
N VAL A 181 21.28 11.29 -8.07
CA VAL A 181 21.38 11.93 -9.39
C VAL A 181 21.65 13.42 -9.27
N GLY A 182 20.96 14.13 -8.37
CA GLY A 182 21.20 15.55 -8.10
C GLY A 182 22.65 15.83 -7.65
N LEU A 183 23.20 14.98 -6.78
CA LEU A 183 24.60 15.07 -6.36
C LEU A 183 25.57 14.80 -7.53
N ALA A 184 25.33 13.74 -8.31
CA ALA A 184 26.17 13.39 -9.46
C ALA A 184 26.22 14.51 -10.50
N VAL A 185 25.10 15.15 -10.81
CA VAL A 185 25.05 16.28 -11.75
C VAL A 185 25.76 17.52 -11.21
N ARG A 186 25.75 17.75 -9.89
CA ARG A 186 26.54 18.84 -9.28
C ARG A 186 28.06 18.62 -9.42
N TRP A 187 28.51 17.38 -9.30
CA TRP A 187 29.93 17.03 -9.46
C TRP A 187 30.36 16.97 -10.93
N HIS A 188 29.41 16.67 -11.83
CA HIS A 188 29.63 16.58 -13.26
C HIS A 188 28.60 17.44 -14.03
N PRO A 189 28.81 18.79 -14.14
CA PRO A 189 27.82 19.70 -14.74
C PRO A 189 27.46 19.41 -16.20
N GLY A 190 28.26 18.60 -16.91
CA GLY A 190 27.97 18.17 -18.27
C GLY A 190 26.90 17.05 -18.36
N TRP A 191 26.54 16.44 -17.25
CA TRP A 191 25.55 15.37 -17.24
C TRP A 191 24.12 15.95 -17.22
N ARG A 192 23.25 15.32 -18.01
CA ARG A 192 21.84 15.71 -18.07
C ARG A 192 21.04 14.96 -17.00
N PRO A 193 20.30 15.64 -16.09
CA PRO A 193 19.62 14.98 -14.98
C PRO A 193 18.52 14.02 -15.44
N GLU A 194 17.71 14.38 -16.45
CA GLU A 194 16.57 13.54 -16.89
C GLU A 194 16.97 12.18 -17.45
N PRO A 195 17.93 12.04 -18.38
CA PRO A 195 18.41 10.74 -18.81
C PRO A 195 19.01 9.92 -17.67
N LEU A 196 19.78 10.57 -16.79
CA LEU A 196 20.43 9.89 -15.67
C LEU A 196 19.42 9.36 -14.66
N ARG A 197 18.37 10.13 -14.33
CA ARG A 197 17.24 9.66 -13.50
C ARG A 197 16.60 8.41 -14.10
N LEU A 198 16.31 8.43 -15.39
CA LEU A 198 15.73 7.26 -16.08
C LEU A 198 16.67 6.06 -16.03
N GLN A 199 17.96 6.25 -16.30
CA GLN A 199 18.96 5.18 -16.24
C GLN A 199 19.03 4.54 -14.85
N VAL A 200 19.08 5.35 -13.77
CA VAL A 200 19.11 4.84 -12.40
C VAL A 200 17.86 4.03 -12.07
N ILE A 201 16.67 4.51 -12.45
CA ILE A 201 15.42 3.76 -12.23
C ILE A 201 15.41 2.46 -13.04
N VAL A 202 15.86 2.46 -14.31
CA VAL A 202 15.96 1.25 -15.14
C VAL A 202 16.92 0.23 -14.50
N VAL A 203 18.10 0.68 -14.05
CA VAL A 203 19.10 -0.18 -13.41
C VAL A 203 18.54 -0.78 -12.11
N LEU A 204 17.97 0.02 -11.22
CA LEU A 204 17.36 -0.48 -9.98
C LEU A 204 16.24 -1.48 -10.26
N THR A 205 15.39 -1.19 -11.25
CA THR A 205 14.31 -2.09 -11.68
C THR A 205 14.88 -3.40 -12.19
N LEU A 206 15.88 -3.36 -13.09
CA LEU A 206 16.56 -4.52 -13.64
C LEU A 206 17.17 -5.37 -12.53
N VAL A 207 18.02 -4.77 -11.69
CA VAL A 207 18.71 -5.48 -10.60
C VAL A 207 17.69 -6.12 -9.64
N SER A 208 16.61 -5.43 -9.31
CA SER A 208 15.54 -6.01 -8.51
C SER A 208 14.94 -7.24 -9.19
N LEU A 209 14.58 -7.16 -10.46
CA LEU A 209 13.93 -8.26 -11.19
C LEU A 209 14.78 -9.50 -11.37
N VAL A 210 16.09 -9.31 -11.66
CA VAL A 210 16.99 -10.43 -12.03
C VAL A 210 17.89 -10.90 -10.89
N ARG A 211 17.97 -10.19 -9.77
CA ARG A 211 18.85 -10.54 -8.66
C ARG A 211 18.17 -10.48 -7.30
N TRP A 212 17.69 -9.31 -6.85
CA TRP A 212 17.17 -9.15 -5.50
C TRP A 212 15.86 -9.90 -5.28
N ASN A 213 14.97 -9.88 -6.25
CA ASN A 213 13.67 -10.56 -6.17
C ASN A 213 13.77 -12.09 -6.31
N LEU A 214 14.94 -12.64 -6.59
CA LEU A 214 15.23 -14.08 -6.61
C LEU A 214 15.68 -14.60 -5.24
N ASN A 215 16.13 -13.73 -4.34
CA ASN A 215 16.55 -14.08 -2.99
C ASN A 215 15.46 -13.72 -1.99
N THR A 216 14.82 -14.72 -1.40
CA THR A 216 13.73 -14.57 -0.42
C THR A 216 14.19 -13.92 0.88
N ASP A 217 15.49 -14.00 1.25
CA ASP A 217 16.00 -13.31 2.43
C ASP A 217 15.91 -11.79 2.33
N LEU A 218 15.68 -11.27 1.13
CA LEU A 218 15.51 -9.84 0.86
C LEU A 218 14.04 -9.38 0.87
N ASP A 219 13.08 -10.25 1.10
CA ASP A 219 11.65 -9.90 1.04
C ASP A 219 11.18 -8.98 2.18
N LEU A 220 12.02 -8.79 3.20
CA LEU A 220 11.87 -7.78 4.24
C LEU A 220 12.21 -6.36 3.78
N TYR A 221 12.81 -6.22 2.61
CA TYR A 221 13.36 -4.95 2.12
C TYR A 221 12.73 -4.48 0.82
N GLY A 222 12.56 -3.16 0.69
CA GLY A 222 12.00 -2.54 -0.50
C GLY A 222 12.76 -2.85 -1.80
N VAL A 223 14.07 -3.15 -1.74
CA VAL A 223 14.87 -3.53 -2.91
C VAL A 223 14.33 -4.78 -3.63
N TYR A 224 13.81 -5.75 -2.87
CA TYR A 224 13.19 -6.95 -3.41
C TYR A 224 11.96 -6.63 -4.29
N PHE A 225 11.17 -5.66 -3.91
CA PHE A 225 9.94 -5.25 -4.58
C PHE A 225 10.13 -4.10 -5.58
N PHE A 226 11.35 -3.54 -5.65
CA PHE A 226 11.59 -2.37 -6.51
C PHE A 226 11.31 -2.67 -7.99
N GLY A 227 11.44 -3.92 -8.42
CA GLY A 227 11.10 -4.35 -9.78
C GLY A 227 9.66 -4.00 -10.17
N SER A 228 8.68 -4.38 -9.36
CA SER A 228 7.27 -4.08 -9.59
C SER A 228 6.96 -2.58 -9.48
N TYR A 229 7.52 -1.92 -8.48
CA TYR A 229 7.41 -0.47 -8.30
C TYR A 229 8.04 0.31 -9.46
N GLY A 230 9.25 -0.08 -9.89
CA GLY A 230 9.95 0.51 -11.01
C GLY A 230 9.24 0.31 -12.34
N MET A 231 8.61 -0.85 -12.58
CA MET A 231 7.75 -1.07 -13.75
C MET A 231 6.60 -0.04 -13.79
N GLY A 232 5.98 0.28 -12.66
CA GLY A 232 4.97 1.34 -12.57
C GLY A 232 5.55 2.73 -12.92
N TRP A 233 6.74 3.04 -12.43
CA TRP A 233 7.46 4.27 -12.81
C TRP A 233 7.74 4.34 -14.31
N LEU A 234 8.23 3.26 -14.88
CA LEU A 234 8.53 3.16 -16.31
C LEU A 234 7.27 3.23 -17.18
N ALA A 235 6.16 2.67 -16.72
CA ALA A 235 4.86 2.80 -17.39
C ALA A 235 4.42 4.27 -17.47
N TRP A 236 4.56 5.03 -16.38
CA TRP A 236 4.31 6.48 -16.40
C TRP A 236 5.25 7.19 -17.38
N ARG A 237 6.53 6.85 -17.37
CA ARG A 237 7.53 7.46 -18.26
C ARG A 237 7.28 7.13 -19.73
N ALA A 238 6.88 5.91 -20.06
CA ALA A 238 6.55 5.49 -21.42
C ALA A 238 5.42 6.34 -22.01
N ARG A 239 4.43 6.72 -21.20
CA ARG A 239 3.33 7.60 -21.63
C ARG A 239 3.76 9.04 -21.88
N GLN A 240 4.76 9.55 -21.15
CA GLN A 240 5.27 10.92 -21.31
C GLN A 240 6.29 11.04 -22.44
N SER A 241 6.74 9.92 -23.01
CA SER A 241 7.77 9.91 -24.04
C SER A 241 7.26 10.48 -25.35
N ARG A 242 8.01 11.46 -25.89
CA ARG A 242 7.79 11.96 -27.27
C ARG A 242 8.17 10.92 -28.34
N ILE A 243 8.91 9.88 -27.96
CA ILE A 243 9.32 8.76 -28.83
C ILE A 243 8.73 7.48 -28.19
N PRO A 244 7.45 7.16 -28.47
CA PRO A 244 6.77 6.02 -27.86
C PRO A 244 7.53 4.69 -27.93
N PRO A 245 8.19 4.31 -29.05
CA PRO A 245 8.78 2.98 -29.16
C PRO A 245 9.85 2.67 -28.09
N LYS A 246 10.67 3.67 -27.71
CA LYS A 246 11.78 3.43 -26.76
C LYS A 246 11.30 3.14 -25.32
N GLY A 247 10.32 3.89 -24.83
CA GLY A 247 9.76 3.64 -23.50
C GLY A 247 9.08 2.28 -23.40
N TRP A 248 8.35 1.90 -24.44
CA TRP A 248 7.72 0.60 -24.56
C TRP A 248 8.73 -0.54 -24.66
N ALA A 249 9.80 -0.38 -25.47
CA ALA A 249 10.84 -1.39 -25.62
C ALA A 249 11.52 -1.71 -24.27
N VAL A 250 11.80 -0.69 -23.45
CA VAL A 250 12.37 -0.89 -22.10
C VAL A 250 11.41 -1.68 -21.21
N LEU A 251 10.14 -1.28 -21.17
CA LEU A 251 9.14 -1.95 -20.30
C LEU A 251 8.89 -3.40 -20.75
N LEU A 252 8.77 -3.63 -22.06
CA LEU A 252 8.63 -4.97 -22.66
C LEU A 252 9.88 -5.80 -22.39
N GLY A 253 11.07 -5.27 -22.67
CA GLY A 253 12.32 -5.98 -22.52
C GLY A 253 12.59 -6.39 -21.06
N LEU A 254 12.34 -5.53 -20.09
CA LEU A 254 12.50 -5.85 -18.68
C LEU A 254 11.54 -6.95 -18.22
N GLY A 255 10.27 -6.89 -18.65
CA GLY A 255 9.28 -7.90 -18.32
C GLY A 255 9.62 -9.27 -18.93
N LEU A 256 9.93 -9.30 -20.22
CA LEU A 256 10.34 -10.53 -20.93
C LEU A 256 11.62 -11.14 -20.32
N LEU A 257 12.63 -10.30 -20.03
CA LEU A 257 13.84 -10.75 -19.37
C LEU A 257 13.57 -11.34 -17.99
N ALA A 258 12.75 -10.68 -17.18
CA ALA A 258 12.43 -11.18 -15.85
C ALA A 258 11.69 -12.52 -15.88
N LEU A 259 10.76 -12.71 -16.83
CA LEU A 259 10.05 -13.97 -17.03
C LEU A 259 10.90 -15.05 -17.67
N TRP A 260 11.91 -14.68 -18.47
CA TRP A 260 12.88 -15.63 -19.01
C TRP A 260 13.84 -16.13 -17.93
N VAL A 261 14.25 -15.25 -16.99
CA VAL A 261 15.12 -15.62 -15.86
C VAL A 261 14.39 -16.52 -14.87
N ASP A 262 13.16 -16.15 -14.50
CA ASP A 262 12.34 -16.94 -13.58
C ASP A 262 10.85 -16.57 -13.75
N PRO A 263 10.03 -17.43 -14.37
CA PRO A 263 8.61 -17.18 -14.57
C PRO A 263 7.83 -17.26 -13.25
N ARG A 264 7.32 -16.13 -12.78
CA ARG A 264 6.57 -15.99 -11.52
C ARG A 264 5.31 -15.18 -11.70
N TRP A 265 4.19 -15.67 -11.18
CA TRP A 265 2.89 -15.00 -11.25
C TRP A 265 2.94 -13.56 -10.74
N ARG A 266 3.68 -13.28 -9.66
CA ARG A 266 3.83 -11.94 -9.12
C ARG A 266 4.46 -10.96 -10.12
N ILE A 267 5.49 -11.38 -10.86
CA ILE A 267 6.14 -10.53 -11.86
C ILE A 267 5.27 -10.40 -13.11
N THR A 268 4.64 -11.50 -13.55
CA THR A 268 3.66 -11.46 -14.64
C THR A 268 2.53 -10.46 -14.34
N THR A 269 1.97 -10.48 -13.14
CA THR A 269 0.93 -9.54 -12.71
C THR A 269 1.44 -8.10 -12.70
N ALA A 270 2.60 -7.84 -12.11
CA ALA A 270 3.20 -6.50 -12.10
C ALA A 270 3.43 -5.97 -13.51
N TRP A 271 4.00 -6.80 -14.38
CA TRP A 271 4.25 -6.44 -15.77
C TRP A 271 2.96 -6.18 -16.55
N ALA A 272 1.95 -7.06 -16.43
CA ALA A 272 0.65 -6.88 -17.07
C ALA A 272 -0.03 -5.57 -16.63
N VAL A 273 -0.02 -5.25 -15.33
CA VAL A 273 -0.57 -3.99 -14.80
C VAL A 273 0.21 -2.79 -15.31
N ALA A 274 1.54 -2.86 -15.35
CA ALA A 274 2.37 -1.79 -15.90
C ALA A 274 2.11 -1.55 -17.40
N MET A 275 1.97 -2.64 -18.17
CA MET A 275 1.61 -2.59 -19.59
C MET A 275 0.21 -1.99 -19.80
N LEU A 276 -0.76 -2.41 -18.98
CA LEU A 276 -2.11 -1.85 -18.99
C LEU A 276 -2.09 -0.33 -18.72
N LEU A 277 -1.36 0.12 -17.70
CA LEU A 277 -1.22 1.55 -17.40
C LEU A 277 -0.50 2.31 -18.52
N ALA A 278 0.51 1.73 -19.15
CA ALA A 278 1.21 2.35 -20.27
C ALA A 278 0.33 2.45 -21.51
N ALA A 279 -0.46 1.40 -21.83
CA ALA A 279 -1.30 1.29 -23.02
C ALA A 279 -2.66 1.99 -22.90
N ALA A 280 -3.13 2.21 -21.68
CA ALA A 280 -4.48 2.71 -21.45
C ALA A 280 -4.80 3.99 -22.25
N PRO A 281 -5.97 4.10 -22.86
CA PRO A 281 -6.42 5.33 -23.50
C PRO A 281 -6.35 6.52 -22.53
N GLN A 282 -6.02 7.70 -23.05
CA GLN A 282 -5.90 8.89 -22.20
C GLN A 282 -7.18 9.20 -21.44
N ALA A 283 -8.34 8.92 -22.02
CA ALA A 283 -9.64 9.09 -21.39
C ALA A 283 -9.82 8.26 -20.10
N TRP A 284 -9.17 7.11 -19.98
CA TRP A 284 -9.23 6.27 -18.77
C TRP A 284 -8.31 6.76 -17.63
N LEU A 285 -7.33 7.59 -17.98
CA LEU A 285 -6.36 8.16 -17.05
C LEU A 285 -6.63 9.64 -16.74
N GLN A 286 -7.53 10.26 -17.50
CA GLN A 286 -8.03 11.61 -17.16
C GLN A 286 -9.06 11.55 -16.03
N PRO A 287 -9.27 12.69 -15.36
CA PRO A 287 -10.35 12.83 -14.40
C PRO A 287 -11.67 12.48 -15.06
N SER A 288 -12.23 11.35 -14.73
CA SER A 288 -13.57 11.02 -15.21
C SER A 288 -14.58 11.80 -14.39
N VAL A 289 -15.45 12.53 -15.07
CA VAL A 289 -16.73 12.91 -14.46
C VAL A 289 -17.46 11.60 -14.19
N VAL A 290 -17.71 11.30 -12.91
CA VAL A 290 -18.45 10.11 -12.49
C VAL A 290 -19.81 10.13 -13.16
N ARG A 291 -20.00 9.24 -14.16
CA ARG A 291 -21.21 9.20 -14.99
C ARG A 291 -22.27 8.22 -14.47
N GLY A 292 -21.91 7.34 -13.52
CA GLY A 292 -22.80 6.33 -13.01
C GLY A 292 -22.52 5.97 -11.54
N TRP A 293 -23.51 5.38 -10.87
CA TRP A 293 -23.41 4.98 -9.45
C TRP A 293 -22.26 4.01 -9.16
N TRP A 294 -22.01 3.07 -10.08
CA TRP A 294 -20.94 2.06 -9.96
C TRP A 294 -19.55 2.67 -10.06
N GLN A 295 -19.35 3.68 -10.92
CA GLN A 295 -18.09 4.43 -11.00
C GLN A 295 -17.83 5.19 -9.69
N GLY A 296 -18.90 5.79 -9.13
CA GLY A 296 -18.84 6.46 -7.83
C GLY A 296 -18.50 5.50 -6.69
N ALA A 297 -19.02 4.28 -6.72
CA ALA A 297 -18.71 3.25 -5.74
C ALA A 297 -17.23 2.81 -5.83
N ILE A 298 -16.73 2.54 -7.04
CA ILE A 298 -15.32 2.21 -7.29
C ILE A 298 -14.39 3.33 -6.81
N SER A 299 -14.65 4.57 -7.20
CA SER A 299 -13.80 5.69 -6.79
C SER A 299 -13.85 5.94 -5.28
N ARG A 300 -14.98 5.72 -4.62
CA ARG A 300 -15.08 5.78 -3.15
C ARG A 300 -14.24 4.68 -2.50
N LEU A 301 -14.39 3.43 -2.94
CA LEU A 301 -13.60 2.31 -2.42
C LEU A 301 -12.09 2.52 -2.64
N ALA A 302 -11.68 2.94 -3.83
CA ALA A 302 -10.29 3.28 -4.12
C ALA A 302 -9.75 4.40 -3.22
N HIS A 303 -10.63 5.33 -2.82
CA HIS A 303 -10.25 6.44 -1.94
C HIS A 303 -9.94 5.99 -0.51
N ILE A 304 -10.70 5.05 -0.01
CA ILE A 304 -10.55 4.52 1.34
C ILE A 304 -9.70 3.25 1.37
N SER A 305 -9.19 2.78 0.22
CA SER A 305 -8.54 1.47 0.08
C SER A 305 -7.37 1.25 1.04
N TYR A 306 -6.61 2.30 1.35
CA TYR A 306 -5.52 2.21 2.33
C TYR A 306 -6.06 2.02 3.76
N SER A 307 -7.04 2.79 4.17
CA SER A 307 -7.67 2.63 5.48
C SER A 307 -8.38 1.28 5.63
N VAL A 308 -9.04 0.78 4.57
CA VAL A 308 -9.59 -0.60 4.55
C VAL A 308 -8.48 -1.61 4.71
N PHE A 309 -7.38 -1.44 3.96
CA PHE A 309 -6.24 -2.35 4.00
C PHE A 309 -5.60 -2.47 5.39
N VAL A 310 -5.48 -1.39 6.16
CA VAL A 310 -4.84 -1.46 7.48
C VAL A 310 -5.78 -1.93 8.60
N ILE A 311 -7.12 -1.74 8.46
CA ILE A 311 -8.08 -2.09 9.53
C ILE A 311 -8.71 -3.48 9.36
N HIS A 312 -8.73 -4.04 8.13
CA HIS A 312 -9.50 -5.25 7.84
C HIS A 312 -9.14 -6.45 8.72
N TYR A 313 -7.89 -6.57 9.15
CA TYR A 313 -7.44 -7.69 9.97
C TYR A 313 -8.11 -7.70 11.34
N ALA A 314 -8.16 -6.55 12.01
CA ALA A 314 -8.88 -6.41 13.28
C ALA A 314 -10.36 -6.76 13.14
N VAL A 315 -10.99 -6.33 12.04
CA VAL A 315 -12.39 -6.64 11.73
C VAL A 315 -12.56 -8.13 11.46
N SER A 316 -11.66 -8.73 10.69
CA SER A 316 -11.68 -10.16 10.38
C SER A 316 -11.58 -11.01 11.65
N LEU A 317 -10.66 -10.67 12.56
CA LEU A 317 -10.52 -11.35 13.85
C LEU A 317 -11.80 -11.26 14.69
N ALA A 318 -12.39 -10.07 14.83
CA ALA A 318 -13.61 -9.88 15.61
C ALA A 318 -14.79 -10.68 15.04
N VAL A 319 -14.97 -10.69 13.71
CA VAL A 319 -16.03 -11.47 13.06
C VAL A 319 -15.76 -12.95 13.15
N SER A 320 -14.50 -13.40 12.95
CA SER A 320 -14.11 -14.81 13.09
C SER A 320 -14.41 -15.34 14.50
N ALA A 321 -14.00 -14.60 15.53
CA ALA A 321 -14.30 -15.00 16.91
C ALA A 321 -15.81 -15.13 17.16
N LEU A 322 -16.61 -14.17 16.70
CA LEU A 322 -18.07 -14.22 16.85
C LEU A 322 -18.70 -15.42 16.14
N ILE A 323 -18.34 -15.65 14.87
CA ILE A 323 -18.92 -16.74 14.06
C ILE A 323 -18.48 -18.09 14.61
N THR A 324 -17.21 -18.26 14.94
CA THR A 324 -16.67 -19.52 15.48
C THR A 324 -17.29 -19.87 16.85
N HIS A 325 -17.55 -18.86 17.68
CA HIS A 325 -18.19 -19.07 18.97
C HIS A 325 -19.62 -19.64 18.85
N TRP A 326 -20.44 -19.09 17.94
CA TRP A 326 -21.85 -19.45 17.82
C TRP A 326 -22.15 -20.52 16.78
N TRP A 327 -21.40 -20.57 15.69
CA TRP A 327 -21.67 -21.45 14.52
C TRP A 327 -20.38 -22.07 13.94
N PRO A 328 -19.57 -22.77 14.75
CA PRO A 328 -18.23 -23.23 14.36
C PRO A 328 -18.23 -24.13 13.11
N GLN A 329 -19.30 -24.94 12.91
CA GLN A 329 -19.37 -25.94 11.84
C GLN A 329 -20.33 -25.56 10.69
N SER A 330 -20.96 -24.39 10.76
CA SER A 330 -21.96 -24.01 9.75
C SER A 330 -21.31 -23.32 8.57
N VAL A 331 -21.25 -24.00 7.41
CA VAL A 331 -20.73 -23.45 6.16
C VAL A 331 -21.44 -22.15 5.77
N ALA A 332 -22.77 -22.09 5.89
CA ALA A 332 -23.55 -20.91 5.55
C ALA A 332 -23.22 -19.69 6.44
N TRP A 333 -23.08 -19.90 7.76
CA TRP A 333 -22.72 -18.82 8.67
C TRP A 333 -21.25 -18.40 8.52
N ASN A 334 -20.33 -19.33 8.28
CA ASN A 334 -18.92 -18.98 8.02
C ASN A 334 -18.74 -18.21 6.70
N ALA A 335 -19.41 -18.60 5.62
CA ALA A 335 -19.43 -17.85 4.37
C ALA A 335 -20.06 -16.44 4.55
N THR A 336 -21.17 -16.36 5.29
CA THR A 336 -21.81 -15.08 5.64
C THR A 336 -20.87 -14.21 6.48
N GLY A 337 -20.15 -14.81 7.43
CA GLY A 337 -19.12 -14.15 8.24
C GLY A 337 -18.01 -13.54 7.40
N MET A 338 -17.49 -14.27 6.40
CA MET A 338 -16.48 -13.73 5.47
C MET A 338 -17.02 -12.52 4.68
N ALA A 339 -18.26 -12.61 4.18
CA ALA A 339 -18.89 -11.49 3.48
C ALA A 339 -19.14 -10.30 4.41
N LEU A 340 -19.57 -10.54 5.65
CA LEU A 340 -19.76 -9.52 6.68
C LEU A 340 -18.44 -8.84 7.05
N ALA A 341 -17.36 -9.63 7.25
CA ALA A 341 -16.03 -9.10 7.54
C ALA A 341 -15.52 -8.18 6.42
N LEU A 342 -15.72 -8.56 5.16
CA LEU A 342 -15.41 -7.68 4.01
C LEU A 342 -16.23 -6.38 4.06
N GLY A 343 -17.55 -6.47 4.24
CA GLY A 343 -18.45 -5.31 4.31
C GLY A 343 -18.11 -4.37 5.46
N LEU A 344 -17.89 -4.92 6.66
CA LEU A 344 -17.50 -4.15 7.84
C LEU A 344 -16.10 -3.53 7.69
N SER A 345 -15.17 -4.20 7.01
CA SER A 345 -13.85 -3.63 6.71
C SER A 345 -13.97 -2.37 5.83
N VAL A 346 -14.90 -2.35 4.88
CA VAL A 346 -15.16 -1.17 4.05
C VAL A 346 -15.78 -0.04 4.89
N VAL A 347 -16.73 -0.36 5.76
CA VAL A 347 -17.39 0.64 6.63
C VAL A 347 -16.40 1.23 7.64
N THR A 348 -15.68 0.38 8.36
CA THR A 348 -14.68 0.82 9.36
C THR A 348 -13.50 1.53 8.70
N GLY A 349 -13.08 1.09 7.52
CA GLY A 349 -12.08 1.77 6.70
C GLY A 349 -12.51 3.18 6.29
N ALA A 350 -13.78 3.37 5.95
CA ALA A 350 -14.31 4.70 5.65
C ALA A 350 -14.31 5.62 6.89
N TRP A 351 -14.58 5.07 8.07
CA TRP A 351 -14.48 5.82 9.33
C TRP A 351 -13.02 6.15 9.66
N LEU A 352 -12.14 5.17 9.60
CA LEU A 352 -10.71 5.36 9.84
C LEU A 352 -10.13 6.47 8.94
N GLN A 353 -10.45 6.44 7.65
CA GLN A 353 -10.02 7.45 6.69
C GLN A 353 -10.47 8.87 7.08
N ARG A 354 -11.69 9.04 7.59
CA ARG A 354 -12.20 10.35 8.06
C ARG A 354 -11.42 10.90 9.25
N TRP A 355 -10.98 10.00 10.15
CA TRP A 355 -10.30 10.39 11.39
C TRP A 355 -8.79 10.54 11.22
N THR A 356 -8.21 9.96 10.17
CA THR A 356 -6.75 9.95 9.95
C THR A 356 -6.34 10.65 8.67
N GLU A 357 -6.76 10.18 7.49
CA GLU A 357 -6.29 10.69 6.20
C GLU A 357 -6.90 12.05 5.80
N GLN A 358 -8.14 12.34 6.23
CA GLN A 358 -8.81 13.62 5.95
C GLN A 358 -8.42 14.74 6.93
N LYS A 359 -7.78 14.41 8.02
CA LYS A 359 -7.29 15.40 8.99
C LYS A 359 -5.90 15.91 8.61
N SER A 360 -5.46 16.98 9.28
CA SER A 360 -4.13 17.51 9.08
C SER A 360 -3.07 16.45 9.38
N GLN A 361 -2.13 16.27 8.44
CA GLN A 361 -1.02 15.32 8.61
C GLN A 361 0.17 16.07 9.23
N ASP A 362 0.00 16.48 10.48
CA ASP A 362 1.00 17.22 11.26
C ASP A 362 1.51 16.39 12.45
N MET A 363 2.55 16.90 13.10
CA MET A 363 3.20 16.24 14.24
C MET A 363 2.26 16.07 15.44
N ARG A 364 1.31 16.99 15.66
CA ARG A 364 0.38 16.92 16.80
C ARG A 364 -0.58 15.75 16.64
N HIS A 365 -1.11 15.59 15.44
CA HIS A 365 -2.01 14.49 15.11
C HIS A 365 -1.29 13.14 15.12
N TRP A 366 -0.04 13.11 14.64
CA TRP A 366 0.79 11.91 14.73
C TRP A 366 1.06 11.53 16.20
N LEU A 367 1.47 12.47 17.05
CA LEU A 367 1.68 12.22 18.48
C LEU A 367 0.40 11.70 19.16
N PHE A 368 -0.76 12.22 18.80
CA PHE A 368 -2.04 11.70 19.30
C PHE A 368 -2.19 10.20 18.98
N TRP A 369 -2.00 9.78 17.72
CA TRP A 369 -2.14 8.37 17.36
C TRP A 369 -1.03 7.47 17.92
N VAL A 370 0.18 7.98 18.08
CA VAL A 370 1.24 7.27 18.83
C VAL A 370 0.80 7.05 20.28
N SER A 371 0.27 8.07 20.96
CA SER A 371 -0.19 7.96 22.33
C SER A 371 -1.36 6.98 22.48
N VAL A 372 -2.31 6.98 21.54
CA VAL A 372 -3.42 6.02 21.50
C VAL A 372 -2.89 4.60 21.33
N PHE A 373 -1.95 4.37 20.42
CA PHE A 373 -1.37 3.05 20.19
C PHE A 373 -0.57 2.56 21.40
N MET A 374 0.26 3.41 22.00
CA MET A 374 0.99 3.07 23.22
C MET A 374 0.04 2.75 24.40
N ALA A 375 -1.04 3.50 24.55
CA ALA A 375 -2.04 3.23 25.60
C ALA A 375 -2.76 1.90 25.37
N SER A 376 -3.13 1.58 24.13
CA SER A 376 -3.75 0.31 23.77
C SER A 376 -2.81 -0.88 24.05
N ALA A 377 -1.53 -0.74 23.68
CA ALA A 377 -0.51 -1.75 23.95
C ALA A 377 -0.23 -1.92 25.44
N GLY A 378 -0.11 -0.82 26.19
CA GLY A 378 0.05 -0.86 27.65
C GLY A 378 -1.11 -1.56 28.37
N LEU A 379 -2.35 -1.34 27.90
CA LEU A 379 -3.51 -2.05 28.42
C LEU A 379 -3.45 -3.56 28.14
N ALA A 380 -3.01 -3.94 26.93
CA ALA A 380 -2.84 -5.35 26.57
C ALA A 380 -1.77 -6.04 27.40
N MET A 381 -0.61 -5.40 27.60
CA MET A 381 0.47 -5.90 28.46
C MET A 381 -0.01 -6.10 29.90
N HIS A 382 -0.70 -5.10 30.46
CA HIS A 382 -1.21 -5.18 31.84
C HIS A 382 -2.20 -6.33 32.03
N ARG A 383 -3.09 -6.58 31.07
CA ARG A 383 -4.01 -7.72 31.13
C ARG A 383 -3.29 -9.05 31.05
N ALA A 384 -2.27 -9.18 30.23
CA ALA A 384 -1.45 -10.38 30.15
C ALA A 384 -0.74 -10.69 31.49
N ASP A 385 -0.17 -9.66 32.15
CA ASP A 385 0.49 -9.81 33.44
C ASP A 385 -0.48 -10.23 34.58
N VAL A 386 -1.74 -9.80 34.51
CA VAL A 386 -2.77 -10.16 35.51
C VAL A 386 -3.33 -11.56 35.31
N SER A 387 -3.27 -12.08 34.07
CA SER A 387 -3.80 -13.40 33.69
C SER A 387 -2.75 -14.53 33.75
N ALA A 388 -1.46 -14.19 33.89
CA ALA A 388 -0.34 -15.11 34.06
C ALA A 388 -0.11 -15.45 35.53
#